data_d4994c8d588dbd3ae854de892b395e90
#
_entry.id   d4994c8d588dbd3ae854de892b395e90
#
_cell.length_a   1.000
_cell.length_b   1.000
_cell.length_c   1.000
_cell.angle_alpha   90.00
_cell.angle_beta   90.00
_cell.angle_gamma   90.00
#
_symmetry.space_group_name_H-M   'P 1'
#
loop_
_entity.id
_entity.type
_entity.pdbx_description
1 polymer ?
#
loop_
_entity_poly.entity_id
_entity_poly.type
_entity_poly.pdbx_seq_one_letter_code
_entity_poly.pdbx_strand_id
1 'polypeptide(L)'
;MLAAAEVGNRLSKDEYRAVVPDLRVGLVNAQYDLRNADFPLIVLVAGDDRIAANAVVNRLNEWMDTRYLRTHVFREPTPEEQDRPRFWRLWKSMPPRGRTALWAGGLFRQVAAVVEGEVSEREFDTWLRHLEALQGDLLNDGALLVKLFLHTPAKEQRARLKRAKKGAEEGWRVNPRDWAALETLDDARPVVERLLRRMSAPGAPWTVVEATDQRYRDVTVARTIHDALTARLAEDAPAGVEVSPKLFAPAAEQITVLSKVDLSASLERDDYRVRLDALQARLHHLSLKARRRGVTTVLAFEGWDAAGKGGVIRRITQSLEAGDYRVIPTAAPTPEELRYH
;
A
#
# COMPACT_ATOMS: atom_id res chain seq x y z
N MET A 1 22.85 -7.13 -1.02
CA MET A 1 21.54 -7.08 -0.33
C MET A 1 20.46 -7.76 -1.16
N LEU A 2 20.26 -7.39 -2.42
CA LEU A 2 19.20 -7.95 -3.26
C LEU A 2 19.36 -9.45 -3.53
N ALA A 3 20.57 -9.95 -3.72
CA ALA A 3 20.83 -11.38 -3.91
C ALA A 3 20.30 -12.28 -2.78
N ALA A 4 20.19 -11.75 -1.55
CA ALA A 4 19.62 -12.49 -0.43
C ALA A 4 18.09 -12.65 -0.53
N ALA A 5 17.43 -11.92 -1.44
CA ALA A 5 16.01 -12.03 -1.74
C ALA A 5 15.75 -12.71 -3.10
N GLU A 6 16.68 -13.52 -3.57
CA GLU A 6 16.57 -14.33 -4.79
C GLU A 6 16.67 -15.84 -4.47
N VAL A 7 16.22 -16.24 -3.28
CA VAL A 7 16.38 -17.61 -2.75
C VAL A 7 15.27 -18.54 -3.27
N GLY A 8 14.18 -17.99 -3.79
CA GLY A 8 13.05 -18.75 -4.30
C GLY A 8 12.02 -19.08 -3.22
N ASN A 9 11.85 -18.20 -2.25
CA ASN A 9 10.87 -18.36 -1.18
C ASN A 9 9.45 -18.44 -1.74
N ARG A 10 8.69 -19.42 -1.23
CA ARG A 10 7.31 -19.66 -1.63
C ARG A 10 6.47 -20.05 -0.44
N LEU A 11 5.19 -19.73 -0.52
CA LEU A 11 4.20 -20.16 0.45
C LEU A 11 3.12 -20.99 -0.25
N SER A 12 2.87 -22.19 0.20
CA SER A 12 1.79 -23.02 -0.33
C SER A 12 0.42 -22.38 -0.06
N LYS A 13 -0.60 -22.82 -0.79
CA LYS A 13 -1.96 -22.31 -0.61
C LYS A 13 -2.53 -22.62 0.77
N ASP A 14 -2.16 -23.77 1.32
CA ASP A 14 -2.67 -24.24 2.62
C ASP A 14 -1.99 -23.51 3.78
N GLU A 15 -0.67 -23.32 3.72
CA GLU A 15 0.06 -22.47 4.67
C GLU A 15 -0.46 -21.03 4.65
N TYR A 16 -0.69 -20.47 3.47
CA TYR A 16 -1.27 -19.13 3.32
C TYR A 16 -2.65 -19.02 3.96
N ARG A 17 -3.52 -20.02 3.72
CA ARG A 17 -4.86 -20.07 4.32
C ARG A 17 -4.85 -20.24 5.84
N ALA A 18 -3.86 -20.96 6.35
CA ALA A 18 -3.72 -21.14 7.80
C ALA A 18 -3.25 -19.86 8.51
N VAL A 19 -2.34 -19.09 7.90
CA VAL A 19 -1.69 -17.94 8.55
C VAL A 19 -2.45 -16.63 8.36
N VAL A 20 -3.05 -16.39 7.20
CA VAL A 20 -3.59 -15.08 6.83
C VAL A 20 -4.75 -14.60 7.72
N PRO A 21 -5.71 -15.45 8.16
CA PRO A 21 -6.81 -14.98 9.01
C PRO A 21 -6.30 -14.32 10.30
N ASP A 22 -5.44 -15.00 11.03
CA ASP A 22 -4.90 -14.52 12.30
C ASP A 22 -3.98 -13.31 12.11
N LEU A 23 -3.15 -13.33 11.07
CA LEU A 23 -2.28 -12.20 10.74
C LEU A 23 -3.08 -10.92 10.41
N ARG A 24 -4.19 -11.06 9.70
CA ARG A 24 -5.08 -9.91 9.39
C ARG A 24 -5.75 -9.36 10.64
N VAL A 25 -6.24 -10.24 11.50
CA VAL A 25 -6.83 -9.83 12.78
C VAL A 25 -5.78 -9.14 13.65
N GLY A 26 -4.59 -9.72 13.78
CA GLY A 26 -3.49 -9.13 14.52
C GLY A 26 -3.09 -7.77 14.00
N LEU A 27 -2.98 -7.60 12.67
CA LEU A 27 -2.63 -6.33 12.05
C LEU A 27 -3.68 -5.23 12.29
N VAL A 28 -4.97 -5.57 12.22
CA VAL A 28 -6.07 -4.63 12.52
C VAL A 28 -6.09 -4.27 14.00
N ASN A 29 -5.88 -5.25 14.89
CA ASN A 29 -5.83 -5.00 16.33
C ASN A 29 -4.65 -4.07 16.69
N ALA A 30 -3.45 -4.36 16.19
CA ALA A 30 -2.28 -3.52 16.41
C ALA A 30 -2.50 -2.08 15.86
N GLN A 31 -3.17 -1.95 14.71
CA GLN A 31 -3.55 -0.64 14.18
C GLN A 31 -4.61 0.06 15.06
N TYR A 32 -5.49 -0.69 15.69
CA TYR A 32 -6.46 -0.14 16.64
C TYR A 32 -5.76 0.37 17.91
N ASP A 33 -4.81 -0.40 18.44
CA ASP A 33 -4.03 -0.03 19.63
C ASP A 33 -3.16 1.21 19.36
N LEU A 34 -2.59 1.33 18.16
CA LEU A 34 -1.84 2.51 17.71
C LEU A 34 -2.63 3.81 17.90
N ARG A 35 -3.96 3.79 17.84
CA ARG A 35 -4.81 4.99 17.97
C ARG A 35 -4.57 5.76 19.26
N ASN A 36 -4.18 5.06 20.32
CA ASN A 36 -3.93 5.63 21.63
C ASN A 36 -2.43 5.86 21.92
N ALA A 37 -1.56 5.49 20.96
CA ALA A 37 -0.13 5.64 21.09
C ALA A 37 0.33 7.08 20.73
N ASP A 38 1.43 7.49 21.32
CA ASP A 38 2.01 8.83 21.12
C ASP A 38 3.00 8.87 19.95
N PHE A 39 2.85 7.99 18.99
CA PHE A 39 3.68 7.94 17.78
C PHE A 39 2.85 7.61 16.54
N PRO A 40 3.27 8.06 15.33
CA PRO A 40 2.72 7.64 14.07
C PRO A 40 3.45 6.43 13.51
N LEU A 41 2.75 5.62 12.69
CA LEU A 41 3.37 4.59 11.86
C LEU A 41 3.49 5.07 10.42
N ILE A 42 4.70 5.01 9.86
CA ILE A 42 4.95 5.27 8.44
C ILE A 42 5.48 3.98 7.80
N VAL A 43 4.70 3.41 6.90
CA VAL A 43 5.10 2.25 6.10
C VAL A 43 5.55 2.73 4.73
N LEU A 44 6.83 2.56 4.41
CA LEU A 44 7.39 2.92 3.12
C LEU A 44 7.52 1.67 2.25
N VAL A 45 6.77 1.63 1.15
CA VAL A 45 6.81 0.54 0.16
C VAL A 45 7.52 1.02 -1.10
N ALA A 46 8.62 0.36 -1.40
CA ALA A 46 9.41 0.60 -2.59
C ALA A 46 9.76 -0.74 -3.27
N GLY A 47 10.32 -0.72 -4.46
CA GLY A 47 10.74 -1.93 -5.14
C GLY A 47 11.17 -1.65 -6.57
N ASP A 48 11.85 -2.61 -7.16
CA ASP A 48 12.26 -2.63 -8.55
C ASP A 48 11.18 -3.22 -9.48
N ASP A 49 10.05 -3.60 -8.92
CA ASP A 49 8.89 -4.17 -9.60
C ASP A 49 7.63 -3.37 -9.25
N ARG A 50 7.24 -2.48 -10.16
CA ARG A 50 6.04 -1.64 -9.99
C ARG A 50 4.77 -2.45 -9.75
N ILE A 51 4.61 -3.57 -10.44
CA ILE A 51 3.41 -4.42 -10.35
C ILE A 51 3.34 -5.05 -8.96
N ALA A 52 4.47 -5.55 -8.44
CA ALA A 52 4.55 -6.11 -7.11
C ALA A 52 4.31 -5.02 -6.03
N ALA A 53 4.93 -3.84 -6.19
CA ALA A 53 4.73 -2.72 -5.26
C ALA A 53 3.27 -2.28 -5.20
N ASN A 54 2.63 -2.10 -6.35
CA ASN A 54 1.21 -1.73 -6.42
C ASN A 54 0.30 -2.80 -5.81
N ALA A 55 0.60 -4.08 -6.05
CA ALA A 55 -0.16 -5.19 -5.47
C ALA A 55 -0.06 -5.20 -3.93
N VAL A 56 1.12 -4.92 -3.37
CA VAL A 56 1.32 -4.81 -1.90
C VAL A 56 0.55 -3.63 -1.32
N VAL A 57 0.62 -2.45 -1.96
CA VAL A 57 -0.14 -1.28 -1.50
C VAL A 57 -1.64 -1.58 -1.48
N ASN A 58 -2.17 -2.20 -2.53
CA ASN A 58 -3.58 -2.61 -2.59
C ASN A 58 -3.90 -3.67 -1.52
N ARG A 59 -2.99 -4.60 -1.27
CA ARG A 59 -3.14 -5.63 -0.24
C ARG A 59 -3.19 -5.04 1.17
N LEU A 60 -2.33 -4.09 1.48
CA LEU A 60 -2.33 -3.40 2.76
C LEU A 60 -3.61 -2.55 2.95
N ASN A 61 -4.08 -1.87 1.92
CA ASN A 61 -5.38 -1.18 1.96
C ASN A 61 -6.57 -2.15 2.14
N GLU A 62 -6.42 -3.42 1.73
CA GLU A 62 -7.42 -4.47 1.95
C GLU A 62 -7.38 -5.02 3.38
N TRP A 63 -6.17 -5.20 3.94
CA TRP A 63 -5.98 -5.90 5.21
C TRP A 63 -5.99 -4.98 6.42
N MET A 64 -5.72 -3.70 6.25
CA MET A 64 -5.76 -2.68 7.29
C MET A 64 -7.06 -1.86 7.24
N ASP A 65 -7.38 -1.21 8.34
CA ASP A 65 -8.55 -0.32 8.41
C ASP A 65 -8.23 1.03 7.77
N THR A 66 -8.86 1.34 6.65
CA THR A 66 -8.64 2.58 5.89
C THR A 66 -9.10 3.84 6.62
N ARG A 67 -9.84 3.73 7.70
CA ARG A 67 -10.19 4.87 8.58
C ARG A 67 -8.98 5.43 9.31
N TYR A 68 -7.97 4.59 9.52
CA TYR A 68 -6.73 4.93 10.27
C TYR A 68 -5.48 4.85 9.40
N LEU A 69 -5.64 4.56 8.10
CA LEU A 69 -4.58 4.44 7.10
C LEU A 69 -4.77 5.46 6.00
N ARG A 70 -3.75 6.28 5.74
CA ARG A 70 -3.70 7.15 4.55
C ARG A 70 -2.62 6.68 3.60
N THR A 71 -3.02 6.37 2.37
CA THR A 71 -2.09 5.96 1.31
C THR A 71 -1.69 7.16 0.46
N HIS A 72 -0.39 7.39 0.33
CA HIS A 72 0.22 8.42 -0.51
C HIS A 72 1.12 7.75 -1.54
N VAL A 73 0.76 7.88 -2.82
CA VAL A 73 1.61 7.41 -3.92
C VAL A 73 2.27 8.60 -4.58
N PHE A 74 3.58 8.73 -4.37
CA PHE A 74 4.38 9.82 -4.90
C PHE A 74 4.73 9.54 -6.37
N ARG A 75 4.11 10.27 -7.26
CA ARG A 75 4.39 10.28 -8.71
C ARG A 75 5.31 11.43 -9.08
N GLU A 76 5.46 11.68 -10.37
CA GLU A 76 6.12 12.89 -10.86
C GLU A 76 5.55 14.12 -10.14
N PRO A 77 6.42 15.02 -9.65
CA PRO A 77 5.96 16.21 -8.97
C PRO A 77 5.21 17.11 -9.96
N THR A 78 4.12 17.70 -9.49
CA THR A 78 3.40 18.72 -10.24
C THR A 78 4.24 20.01 -10.33
N PRO A 79 3.95 20.93 -11.25
CA PRO A 79 4.66 22.23 -11.29
C PRO A 79 4.62 22.96 -9.93
N GLU A 80 3.46 22.98 -9.25
CA GLU A 80 3.34 23.55 -7.91
C GLU A 80 4.27 22.86 -6.90
N GLU A 81 4.39 21.54 -6.95
CA GLU A 81 5.25 20.77 -6.04
C GLU A 81 6.75 20.98 -6.35
N GLN A 82 7.11 21.27 -7.60
CA GLN A 82 8.48 21.58 -8.01
C GLN A 82 8.95 22.94 -7.45
N ASP A 83 8.04 23.89 -7.30
CA ASP A 83 8.30 25.21 -6.71
C ASP A 83 8.44 25.18 -5.18
N ARG A 84 8.17 24.04 -4.55
CA ARG A 84 8.22 23.87 -3.10
C ARG A 84 9.59 23.36 -2.62
N PRO A 85 9.93 23.60 -1.34
CA PRO A 85 11.16 23.05 -0.77
C PRO A 85 11.27 21.54 -0.91
N ARG A 86 12.50 21.05 -0.96
CA ARG A 86 12.79 19.61 -1.00
C ARG A 86 12.03 18.87 0.11
N PHE A 87 11.45 17.70 -0.23
CA PHE A 87 10.64 16.87 0.66
C PHE A 87 9.33 17.48 1.17
N TRP A 88 8.92 18.67 0.68
CA TRP A 88 7.62 19.24 1.05
C TRP A 88 6.46 18.26 0.91
N ARG A 89 6.48 17.44 -0.14
CA ARG A 89 5.46 16.39 -0.37
C ARG A 89 5.42 15.36 0.75
N LEU A 90 6.59 14.96 1.28
CA LEU A 90 6.67 14.02 2.40
C LEU A 90 6.15 14.70 3.67
N TRP A 91 6.60 15.92 3.97
CA TRP A 91 6.11 16.68 5.12
C TRP A 91 4.59 16.87 5.09
N LYS A 92 4.01 17.23 3.93
CA LYS A 92 2.56 17.39 3.76
C LYS A 92 1.78 16.09 3.97
N SER A 93 2.42 14.92 3.81
CA SER A 93 1.80 13.60 3.93
C SER A 93 2.05 12.92 5.26
N MET A 94 2.67 13.61 6.24
CA MET A 94 2.91 13.06 7.56
C MET A 94 1.61 12.70 8.26
N PRO A 95 1.51 11.49 8.84
CA PRO A 95 0.37 11.12 9.65
C PRO A 95 0.47 11.78 11.04
N PRO A 96 -0.63 12.17 11.65
CA PRO A 96 -0.63 12.52 13.07
C PRO A 96 -0.34 11.27 13.92
N ARG A 97 0.04 11.47 15.18
CA ARG A 97 0.21 10.40 16.18
C ARG A 97 -1.04 9.54 16.25
N GLY A 98 -0.89 8.25 16.48
CA GLY A 98 -2.00 7.31 16.47
C GLY A 98 -2.55 6.96 15.08
N ARG A 99 -1.87 7.33 13.99
CA ARG A 99 -2.30 7.08 12.61
C ARG A 99 -1.20 6.44 11.78
N THR A 100 -1.64 5.81 10.69
CA THR A 100 -0.73 5.15 9.73
C THR A 100 -0.70 5.90 8.42
N ALA A 101 0.49 6.17 7.88
CA ALA A 101 0.70 6.53 6.49
C ALA A 101 1.35 5.37 5.74
N LEU A 102 0.83 5.07 4.56
CA LEU A 102 1.44 4.17 3.60
C LEU A 102 2.02 5.00 2.46
N TRP A 103 3.34 5.07 2.38
CA TRP A 103 4.06 5.80 1.36
C TRP A 103 4.58 4.87 0.29
N ALA A 104 4.28 5.15 -0.97
CA ALA A 104 4.72 4.36 -2.10
C ALA A 104 5.28 5.23 -3.23
N GLY A 105 6.28 4.72 -3.93
CA GLY A 105 6.92 5.45 -5.04
C GLY A 105 7.80 6.63 -4.59
N GLY A 106 8.13 7.49 -5.54
CA GLY A 106 8.82 8.78 -5.32
C GLY A 106 10.31 8.69 -5.04
N LEU A 107 10.74 7.97 -4.03
CA LEU A 107 12.15 7.89 -3.63
C LEU A 107 13.04 7.23 -4.70
N PHE A 108 12.52 6.22 -5.39
CA PHE A 108 13.28 5.47 -6.41
C PHE A 108 13.35 6.15 -7.76
N ARG A 109 12.66 7.29 -7.94
CA ARG A 109 12.85 8.12 -9.13
C ARG A 109 14.27 8.65 -9.24
N GLN A 110 14.90 9.01 -8.13
CA GLN A 110 16.28 9.49 -8.14
C GLN A 110 17.26 8.39 -8.58
N VAL A 111 16.95 7.12 -8.30
CA VAL A 111 17.71 5.98 -8.80
C VAL A 111 17.63 5.92 -10.34
N ALA A 112 16.43 6.01 -10.89
CA ALA A 112 16.24 6.03 -12.35
C ALA A 112 16.97 7.22 -12.98
N ALA A 113 16.85 8.42 -12.42
CA ALA A 113 17.53 9.62 -12.91
C ALA A 113 19.07 9.52 -12.91
N VAL A 114 19.66 8.79 -11.95
CA VAL A 114 21.10 8.48 -11.95
C VAL A 114 21.45 7.53 -13.09
N VAL A 115 20.69 6.48 -13.28
CA VAL A 115 20.90 5.48 -14.35
C VAL A 115 20.74 6.09 -15.74
N GLU A 116 19.79 7.01 -15.89
CA GLU A 116 19.53 7.75 -17.13
C GLU A 116 20.53 8.90 -17.37
N GLY A 117 21.42 9.18 -16.40
CA GLY A 117 22.43 10.25 -16.49
C GLY A 117 21.85 11.67 -16.29
N GLU A 118 20.59 11.78 -15.86
CA GLU A 118 19.95 13.07 -15.55
C GLU A 118 20.45 13.69 -14.23
N VAL A 119 20.91 12.84 -13.31
CA VAL A 119 21.43 13.21 -11.99
C VAL A 119 22.82 12.60 -11.80
N SER A 120 23.80 13.46 -11.47
CA SER A 120 25.16 13.01 -11.20
C SER A 120 25.24 12.24 -9.86
N GLU A 121 26.25 11.40 -9.72
CA GLU A 121 26.57 10.68 -8.48
C GLU A 121 26.70 11.61 -7.26
N ARG A 122 27.31 12.78 -7.44
CA ARG A 122 27.47 13.80 -6.39
C ARG A 122 26.13 14.40 -5.95
N GLU A 123 25.24 14.66 -6.89
CA GLU A 123 23.91 15.17 -6.60
C GLU A 123 23.06 14.13 -5.89
N PHE A 124 23.18 12.87 -6.30
CA PHE A 124 22.52 11.75 -5.65
C PHE A 124 22.99 11.56 -4.21
N ASP A 125 24.31 11.62 -3.94
CA ASP A 125 24.86 11.55 -2.58
C ASP A 125 24.42 12.73 -1.72
N THR A 126 24.27 13.89 -2.31
CA THR A 126 23.72 15.07 -1.62
C THR A 126 22.25 14.88 -1.27
N TRP A 127 21.49 14.33 -2.19
CA TRP A 127 20.08 13.99 -1.97
C TRP A 127 19.93 12.92 -0.88
N LEU A 128 20.78 11.87 -0.87
CA LEU A 128 20.77 10.85 0.17
C LEU A 128 21.05 11.45 1.56
N ARG A 129 22.00 12.36 1.69
CA ARG A 129 22.29 13.03 2.99
C ARG A 129 21.05 13.79 3.52
N HIS A 130 20.32 14.47 2.65
CA HIS A 130 19.09 15.16 3.06
C HIS A 130 17.97 14.18 3.44
N LEU A 131 17.90 13.04 2.77
CA LEU A 131 16.93 11.99 3.10
C LEU A 131 17.28 11.29 4.42
N GLU A 132 18.57 11.08 4.69
CA GLU A 132 19.06 10.59 6.00
C GLU A 132 18.69 11.56 7.13
N ALA A 133 18.87 12.87 6.90
CA ALA A 133 18.48 13.90 7.88
C ALA A 133 16.97 13.86 8.16
N LEU A 134 16.14 13.83 7.11
CA LEU A 134 14.68 13.68 7.24
C LEU A 134 14.29 12.43 8.03
N GLN A 135 14.93 11.28 7.73
CA GLN A 135 14.71 10.05 8.50
C GLN A 135 15.09 10.23 9.97
N GLY A 136 16.22 10.86 10.23
CA GLY A 136 16.67 11.16 11.60
C GLY A 136 15.66 12.02 12.35
N ASP A 137 15.13 13.08 11.74
CA ASP A 137 14.11 13.93 12.34
C ASP A 137 12.85 13.14 12.69
N LEU A 138 12.38 12.27 11.80
CA LEU A 138 11.19 11.43 12.05
C LEU A 138 11.40 10.44 13.20
N LEU A 139 12.56 9.80 13.26
CA LEU A 139 12.90 8.86 14.33
C LEU A 139 13.04 9.59 15.67
N ASN A 140 13.65 10.77 15.68
CA ASN A 140 13.79 11.60 16.88
C ASN A 140 12.44 12.13 17.41
N ASP A 141 11.47 12.37 16.51
CA ASP A 141 10.08 12.71 16.88
C ASP A 141 9.25 11.47 17.29
N GLY A 142 9.87 10.29 17.32
CA GLY A 142 9.28 9.06 17.81
C GLY A 142 8.51 8.26 16.75
N ALA A 143 8.50 8.65 15.48
CA ALA A 143 7.80 7.92 14.43
C ALA A 143 8.34 6.49 14.26
N LEU A 144 7.45 5.50 14.14
CA LEU A 144 7.81 4.16 13.74
C LEU A 144 7.89 4.09 12.20
N LEU A 145 9.10 3.82 11.68
CA LEU A 145 9.34 3.68 10.24
C LEU A 145 9.54 2.21 9.88
N VAL A 146 8.61 1.65 9.10
CA VAL A 146 8.75 0.31 8.50
C VAL A 146 9.03 0.47 7.01
N LYS A 147 10.22 0.05 6.57
CA LYS A 147 10.68 0.24 5.19
C LYS A 147 10.82 -1.10 4.47
N LEU A 148 10.07 -1.26 3.40
CA LEU A 148 9.93 -2.49 2.62
C LEU A 148 10.40 -2.27 1.19
N PHE A 149 11.38 -3.02 0.77
CA PHE A 149 11.84 -3.06 -0.62
C PHE A 149 11.44 -4.38 -1.27
N LEU A 150 10.57 -4.30 -2.26
CA LEU A 150 10.05 -5.47 -2.98
C LEU A 150 10.96 -5.76 -4.16
N HIS A 151 11.62 -6.91 -4.12
CA HIS A 151 12.55 -7.33 -5.15
C HIS A 151 11.99 -8.50 -5.95
N THR A 152 12.00 -8.38 -7.27
CA THR A 152 11.68 -9.47 -8.20
C THR A 152 12.84 -9.63 -9.19
N PRO A 153 13.50 -10.79 -9.28
CA PRO A 153 14.61 -11.01 -10.22
C PRO A 153 14.21 -10.69 -11.66
N ALA A 154 15.15 -10.13 -12.45
CA ALA A 154 14.93 -9.73 -13.85
C ALA A 154 14.32 -10.84 -14.71
N LYS A 155 14.77 -12.10 -14.50
CA LYS A 155 14.23 -13.28 -15.17
C LYS A 155 12.73 -13.45 -14.94
N GLU A 156 12.28 -13.30 -13.70
CA GLU A 156 10.88 -13.47 -13.31
C GLU A 156 10.01 -12.30 -13.81
N GLN A 157 10.52 -11.07 -13.71
CA GLN A 157 9.84 -9.90 -14.29
C GLN A 157 9.65 -10.08 -15.81
N ARG A 158 10.72 -10.44 -16.51
CA ARG A 158 10.67 -10.70 -17.98
C ARG A 158 9.69 -11.81 -18.34
N ALA A 159 9.67 -12.90 -17.58
CA ALA A 159 8.74 -14.01 -17.81
C ALA A 159 7.27 -13.56 -17.61
N ARG A 160 6.99 -12.77 -16.58
CA ARG A 160 5.66 -12.20 -16.32
C ARG A 160 5.22 -11.24 -17.46
N LEU A 161 6.08 -10.31 -17.86
CA LEU A 161 5.77 -9.37 -18.94
C LEU A 161 5.50 -10.08 -20.27
N LYS A 162 6.28 -11.13 -20.58
CA LYS A 162 6.05 -11.95 -21.77
C LYS A 162 4.70 -12.70 -21.73
N ARG A 163 4.32 -13.23 -20.56
CA ARG A 163 2.99 -13.88 -20.39
C ARG A 163 1.85 -12.87 -20.57
N ALA A 164 1.97 -11.71 -19.96
CA ALA A 164 1.00 -10.63 -20.09
C ALA A 164 0.78 -10.20 -21.56
N LYS A 165 1.86 -10.11 -22.34
CA LYS A 165 1.78 -9.79 -23.78
C LYS A 165 1.03 -10.84 -24.60
N LYS A 166 1.00 -12.10 -24.15
CA LYS A 166 0.28 -13.21 -24.80
C LYS A 166 -1.20 -13.31 -24.39
N GLY A 167 -1.74 -12.31 -23.69
CA GLY A 167 -3.14 -12.28 -23.26
C GLY A 167 -3.44 -13.11 -22.03
N ALA A 168 -2.43 -13.40 -21.18
CA ALA A 168 -2.64 -14.03 -19.89
C ALA A 168 -3.46 -13.15 -18.94
N GLU A 169 -4.08 -13.78 -17.95
CA GLU A 169 -4.75 -13.11 -16.84
C GLU A 169 -3.89 -11.95 -16.32
N GLU A 170 -4.53 -10.81 -16.01
CA GLU A 170 -3.86 -9.60 -15.51
C GLU A 170 -2.91 -8.87 -16.50
N GLY A 171 -2.90 -9.23 -17.80
CA GLY A 171 -2.10 -8.53 -18.82
C GLY A 171 -2.34 -7.03 -18.88
N TRP A 172 -3.52 -6.58 -18.45
CA TRP A 172 -3.90 -5.18 -18.34
C TRP A 172 -3.10 -4.38 -17.29
N ARG A 173 -2.45 -5.05 -16.35
CA ARG A 173 -1.58 -4.42 -15.32
C ARG A 173 -0.23 -3.98 -15.87
N VAL A 174 0.17 -4.49 -17.03
CA VAL A 174 1.47 -4.19 -17.64
C VAL A 174 1.36 -2.96 -18.53
N ASN A 175 2.33 -2.07 -18.42
CA ASN A 175 2.44 -0.89 -19.26
C ASN A 175 3.85 -0.78 -19.90
N PRO A 176 4.06 0.10 -20.90
CA PRO A 176 5.36 0.25 -21.55
C PRO A 176 6.52 0.60 -20.60
N ARG A 177 6.25 1.32 -19.49
CA ARG A 177 7.28 1.67 -18.51
C ARG A 177 7.84 0.45 -17.78
N ASP A 178 7.07 -0.65 -17.65
CA ASP A 178 7.56 -1.86 -17.00
C ASP A 178 8.64 -2.55 -17.85
N TRP A 179 8.55 -2.42 -19.17
CA TRP A 179 9.59 -2.92 -20.09
C TRP A 179 10.85 -2.05 -20.01
N ALA A 180 10.69 -0.72 -20.02
CA ALA A 180 11.82 0.19 -19.90
C ALA A 180 12.56 0.00 -18.56
N ALA A 181 11.82 -0.13 -17.45
CA ALA A 181 12.41 -0.40 -16.14
C ALA A 181 13.17 -1.75 -16.09
N LEU A 182 12.68 -2.76 -16.80
CA LEU A 182 13.37 -4.06 -16.89
C LEU A 182 14.70 -3.98 -17.67
N GLU A 183 14.76 -3.11 -18.69
CA GLU A 183 15.99 -2.93 -19.49
C GLU A 183 17.12 -2.30 -18.68
N THR A 184 16.81 -1.42 -17.74
CA THR A 184 17.79 -0.72 -16.89
C THR A 184 17.94 -1.33 -15.50
N LEU A 185 17.33 -2.48 -15.22
CA LEU A 185 17.28 -3.07 -13.88
C LEU A 185 18.67 -3.43 -13.33
N ASP A 186 19.53 -4.01 -14.17
CA ASP A 186 20.87 -4.41 -13.77
C ASP A 186 21.75 -3.18 -13.48
N ASP A 187 21.62 -2.12 -14.28
CA ASP A 187 22.34 -0.85 -14.08
C ASP A 187 21.84 -0.10 -12.82
N ALA A 188 20.56 -0.23 -12.51
CA ALA A 188 19.96 0.37 -11.32
C ALA A 188 20.38 -0.33 -10.02
N ARG A 189 20.71 -1.63 -10.07
CA ARG A 189 21.02 -2.46 -8.91
C ARG A 189 22.07 -1.86 -7.96
N PRO A 190 23.26 -1.43 -8.39
CA PRO A 190 24.27 -0.84 -7.49
C PRO A 190 23.78 0.46 -6.84
N VAL A 191 23.03 1.28 -7.56
CA VAL A 191 22.48 2.54 -7.04
C VAL A 191 21.40 2.26 -5.99
N VAL A 192 20.51 1.29 -6.26
CA VAL A 192 19.51 0.81 -5.30
C VAL A 192 20.19 0.28 -4.03
N GLU A 193 21.16 -0.61 -4.15
CA GLU A 193 21.84 -1.18 -2.98
C GLU A 193 22.59 -0.12 -2.16
N ARG A 194 23.13 0.93 -2.79
CA ARG A 194 23.70 2.08 -2.08
C ARG A 194 22.64 2.83 -1.29
N LEU A 195 21.49 3.13 -1.89
CA LEU A 195 20.37 3.77 -1.22
C LEU A 195 19.91 2.94 -0.02
N LEU A 196 19.67 1.65 -0.21
CA LEU A 196 19.20 0.75 0.85
C LEU A 196 20.19 0.69 2.02
N ARG A 197 21.50 0.59 1.74
CA ARG A 197 22.54 0.60 2.78
C ARG A 197 22.59 1.91 3.54
N ARG A 198 22.64 3.04 2.82
CA ARG A 198 22.71 4.38 3.40
C ARG A 198 21.52 4.70 4.28
N MET A 199 20.33 4.30 3.82
CA MET A 199 19.08 4.56 4.51
C MET A 199 18.74 3.51 5.58
N SER A 200 19.52 2.44 5.76
CA SER A 200 19.33 1.48 6.85
C SER A 200 19.96 1.99 8.14
N ALA A 201 19.15 2.58 9.00
CA ALA A 201 19.58 3.05 10.33
C ALA A 201 19.11 2.07 11.42
N PRO A 202 19.78 2.05 12.60
CA PRO A 202 19.23 1.43 13.80
C PRO A 202 17.81 1.99 14.08
N GLY A 203 16.85 1.12 14.34
CA GLY A 203 15.44 1.49 14.53
C GLY A 203 14.61 1.68 13.26
N ALA A 204 15.25 1.76 12.07
CA ALA A 204 14.54 1.80 10.78
C ALA A 204 15.36 1.14 9.66
N PRO A 205 15.61 -0.17 9.70
CA PRO A 205 16.26 -0.88 8.62
C PRO A 205 15.34 -1.03 7.40
N TRP A 206 15.93 -1.23 6.22
CA TRP A 206 15.19 -1.74 5.07
C TRP A 206 15.02 -3.24 5.17
N THR A 207 13.79 -3.73 5.05
CA THR A 207 13.49 -5.14 4.84
C THR A 207 13.35 -5.40 3.35
N VAL A 208 14.27 -6.18 2.78
CA VAL A 208 14.16 -6.62 1.38
C VAL A 208 13.28 -7.86 1.34
N VAL A 209 12.19 -7.78 0.59
CA VAL A 209 11.19 -8.85 0.46
C VAL A 209 11.22 -9.42 -0.94
N GLU A 210 11.47 -10.73 -1.07
CA GLU A 210 11.33 -11.44 -2.34
C GLU A 210 9.87 -11.41 -2.79
N ALA A 211 9.60 -10.84 -3.99
CA ALA A 211 8.25 -10.55 -4.44
C ALA A 211 7.73 -11.48 -5.55
N THR A 212 8.48 -12.52 -5.90
CA THR A 212 8.14 -13.49 -6.95
C THR A 212 6.88 -14.29 -6.61
N ASP A 213 6.82 -14.87 -5.40
CA ASP A 213 5.62 -15.55 -4.91
C ASP A 213 4.71 -14.54 -4.17
N GLN A 214 3.51 -14.38 -4.68
CA GLN A 214 2.55 -13.41 -4.14
C GLN A 214 2.14 -13.72 -2.70
N ARG A 215 1.98 -14.98 -2.33
CA ARG A 215 1.54 -15.39 -0.99
C ARG A 215 2.64 -15.14 0.03
N TYR A 216 3.87 -15.55 -0.30
CA TYR A 216 5.04 -15.29 0.52
C TYR A 216 5.25 -13.79 0.75
N ARG A 217 5.22 -13.00 -0.33
CA ARG A 217 5.35 -11.56 -0.30
C ARG A 217 4.32 -10.90 0.61
N ASP A 218 3.03 -11.21 0.40
CA ASP A 218 1.93 -10.58 1.13
C ASP A 218 1.99 -10.91 2.63
N VAL A 219 2.31 -12.16 3.00
CA VAL A 219 2.48 -12.59 4.40
C VAL A 219 3.72 -11.94 5.03
N THR A 220 4.85 -11.93 4.34
CA THR A 220 6.10 -11.34 4.84
C THR A 220 5.94 -9.85 5.11
N VAL A 221 5.35 -9.11 4.17
CA VAL A 221 5.08 -7.68 4.32
C VAL A 221 4.18 -7.41 5.54
N ALA A 222 3.06 -8.11 5.63
CA ALA A 222 2.11 -7.89 6.72
C ALA A 222 2.70 -8.28 8.08
N ARG A 223 3.45 -9.38 8.15
CA ARG A 223 4.15 -9.82 9.37
C ARG A 223 5.19 -8.80 9.80
N THR A 224 6.02 -8.29 8.88
CA THR A 224 7.02 -7.25 9.19
C THR A 224 6.37 -6.00 9.80
N ILE A 225 5.24 -5.56 9.27
CA ILE A 225 4.51 -4.40 9.81
C ILE A 225 3.91 -4.73 11.17
N HIS A 226 3.22 -5.88 11.29
CA HIS A 226 2.61 -6.33 12.53
C HIS A 226 3.61 -6.43 13.66
N ASP A 227 4.73 -7.13 13.43
CA ASP A 227 5.73 -7.41 14.46
C ASP A 227 6.45 -6.12 14.90
N ALA A 228 6.79 -5.23 13.95
CA ALA A 228 7.38 -3.93 14.26
C ALA A 228 6.43 -3.05 15.09
N LEU A 229 5.15 -3.00 14.70
CA LEU A 229 4.14 -2.21 15.40
C LEU A 229 3.85 -2.77 16.80
N THR A 230 3.69 -4.09 16.93
CA THR A 230 3.42 -4.76 18.20
C THR A 230 4.61 -4.59 19.17
N ALA A 231 5.85 -4.73 18.68
CA ALA A 231 7.04 -4.52 19.48
C ALA A 231 7.08 -3.08 20.03
N ARG A 232 6.84 -2.07 19.19
CA ARG A 232 6.86 -0.66 19.58
C ARG A 232 5.72 -0.32 20.55
N LEU A 233 4.52 -0.87 20.35
CA LEU A 233 3.39 -0.70 21.27
C LEU A 233 3.67 -1.32 22.65
N ALA A 234 4.41 -2.43 22.70
CA ALA A 234 4.78 -3.06 23.96
C ALA A 234 5.81 -2.24 24.77
N GLU A 235 6.68 -1.46 24.08
CA GLU A 235 7.61 -0.54 24.73
C GLU A 235 6.91 0.67 25.38
N ASP A 236 5.82 1.15 24.77
CA ASP A 236 5.07 2.34 25.18
C ASP A 236 3.84 2.03 26.06
N ALA A 237 3.55 0.76 26.36
CA ALA A 237 2.33 0.38 27.07
C ALA A 237 2.35 0.84 28.53
N PRO A 238 1.47 1.76 28.98
CA PRO A 238 1.17 1.91 30.40
C PRO A 238 0.47 0.64 30.91
N ALA A 239 0.85 0.18 32.08
CA ALA A 239 0.28 -1.01 32.71
C ALA A 239 -1.25 -0.89 32.81
N GLY A 240 -1.96 -1.67 32.02
CA GLY A 240 -3.34 -2.10 32.21
C GLY A 240 -4.45 -1.09 32.01
N VAL A 241 -5.03 -1.08 30.81
CA VAL A 241 -6.44 -0.73 30.63
C VAL A 241 -7.09 -1.78 29.71
N GLU A 242 -7.89 -2.66 30.29
CA GLU A 242 -8.80 -3.53 29.53
C GLU A 242 -9.97 -2.69 29.00
N VAL A 243 -10.07 -2.55 27.69
CA VAL A 243 -11.25 -1.96 27.04
C VAL A 243 -12.13 -3.09 26.51
N SER A 244 -13.20 -3.38 27.23
CA SER A 244 -14.24 -4.32 26.74
C SER A 244 -15.03 -3.70 25.59
N PRO A 245 -15.26 -4.42 24.48
CA PRO A 245 -16.08 -3.95 23.38
C PRO A 245 -17.56 -3.92 23.83
N LYS A 246 -18.22 -2.76 23.63
CA LYS A 246 -19.68 -2.64 23.81
C LYS A 246 -20.39 -3.31 22.64
N LEU A 247 -21.03 -4.44 22.90
CA LEU A 247 -21.98 -5.08 21.98
C LEU A 247 -23.27 -4.23 21.89
N PHE A 248 -23.62 -3.80 20.69
CA PHE A 248 -24.92 -3.18 20.43
C PHE A 248 -25.98 -4.24 20.25
N ALA A 249 -27.11 -4.10 20.96
CA ALA A 249 -28.28 -4.95 20.77
C ALA A 249 -28.93 -4.67 19.41
N PRO A 250 -29.46 -5.70 18.72
CA PRO A 250 -30.13 -5.50 17.43
C PRO A 250 -31.46 -4.75 17.63
N ALA A 251 -31.68 -3.74 16.76
CA ALA A 251 -32.96 -3.03 16.70
C ALA A 251 -34.05 -3.90 16.08
N ALA A 252 -35.33 -3.68 16.51
CA ALA A 252 -36.49 -4.40 16.01
C ALA A 252 -36.65 -4.31 14.48
N GLU A 253 -37.07 -5.42 13.86
CA GLU A 253 -37.28 -5.53 12.41
C GLU A 253 -38.35 -4.48 11.92
N GLN A 254 -37.89 -3.55 11.13
CA GLN A 254 -38.76 -2.68 10.33
C GLN A 254 -38.81 -3.18 8.89
N ILE A 255 -40.00 -3.36 8.34
CA ILE A 255 -40.19 -3.69 6.92
C ILE A 255 -39.81 -2.48 6.07
N THR A 256 -38.74 -2.58 5.32
CA THR A 256 -38.20 -1.53 4.45
C THR A 256 -38.29 -1.96 2.98
N VAL A 257 -37.99 -1.05 2.07
CA VAL A 257 -37.84 -1.37 0.63
C VAL A 257 -36.83 -2.49 0.40
N LEU A 258 -35.82 -2.61 1.27
CA LEU A 258 -34.80 -3.65 1.22
C LEU A 258 -35.34 -5.05 1.54
N SER A 259 -36.47 -5.15 2.27
CA SER A 259 -37.09 -6.45 2.57
C SER A 259 -37.68 -7.14 1.32
N LYS A 260 -37.80 -6.41 0.19
CA LYS A 260 -38.30 -6.91 -1.11
C LYS A 260 -37.18 -7.28 -2.07
N VAL A 261 -35.91 -7.13 -1.69
CA VAL A 261 -34.77 -7.48 -2.54
C VAL A 261 -34.62 -9.01 -2.61
N ASP A 262 -34.56 -9.55 -3.81
CA ASP A 262 -34.27 -10.96 -4.00
C ASP A 262 -32.83 -11.29 -3.61
N LEU A 263 -32.66 -11.89 -2.45
CA LEU A 263 -31.35 -12.31 -1.91
C LEU A 263 -30.90 -13.69 -2.45
N SER A 264 -31.76 -14.39 -3.23
CA SER A 264 -31.41 -15.67 -3.82
C SER A 264 -30.59 -15.55 -5.10
N ALA A 265 -30.55 -14.35 -5.71
CA ALA A 265 -29.78 -14.09 -6.91
C ALA A 265 -28.29 -14.34 -6.68
N SER A 266 -27.73 -15.34 -7.36
CA SER A 266 -26.33 -15.74 -7.25
C SER A 266 -25.74 -16.00 -8.63
N LEU A 267 -24.42 -15.90 -8.75
CA LEU A 267 -23.66 -16.33 -9.91
C LEU A 267 -22.82 -17.55 -9.55
N GLU A 268 -22.74 -18.50 -10.47
CA GLU A 268 -21.78 -19.59 -10.34
C GLU A 268 -20.36 -19.03 -10.22
N ARG A 269 -19.53 -19.72 -9.42
CA ARG A 269 -18.23 -19.21 -9.00
C ARG A 269 -17.29 -18.93 -10.18
N ASP A 270 -17.30 -19.75 -11.19
CA ASP A 270 -16.42 -19.61 -12.36
C ASP A 270 -16.92 -18.51 -13.29
N ASP A 271 -18.24 -18.40 -13.51
CA ASP A 271 -18.84 -17.29 -14.25
C ASP A 271 -18.56 -15.94 -13.56
N TYR A 272 -18.66 -15.92 -12.23
CA TYR A 272 -18.33 -14.72 -11.45
C TYR A 272 -16.89 -14.29 -11.66
N ARG A 273 -15.92 -15.21 -11.64
CA ARG A 273 -14.50 -14.91 -11.85
C ARG A 273 -14.22 -14.35 -13.23
N VAL A 274 -14.74 -14.99 -14.26
CA VAL A 274 -14.56 -14.55 -15.65
C VAL A 274 -15.14 -13.15 -15.86
N ARG A 275 -16.35 -12.90 -15.35
CA ARG A 275 -17.01 -11.59 -15.45
C ARG A 275 -16.25 -10.51 -14.64
N LEU A 276 -15.79 -10.87 -13.45
CA LEU A 276 -15.04 -9.93 -12.60
C LEU A 276 -13.74 -9.49 -13.25
N ASP A 277 -12.94 -10.43 -13.81
CA ASP A 277 -11.69 -10.12 -14.48
C ASP A 277 -11.91 -9.21 -15.71
N ALA A 278 -12.90 -9.54 -16.54
CA ALA A 278 -13.26 -8.72 -17.69
C ALA A 278 -13.70 -7.29 -17.29
N LEU A 279 -14.50 -7.15 -16.22
CA LEU A 279 -14.94 -5.86 -15.73
C LEU A 279 -13.79 -5.06 -15.08
N GLN A 280 -12.90 -5.72 -14.36
CA GLN A 280 -11.71 -5.10 -13.78
C GLN A 280 -10.76 -4.59 -14.86
N ALA A 281 -10.51 -5.38 -15.91
CA ALA A 281 -9.72 -4.95 -17.06
C ALA A 281 -10.33 -3.72 -17.75
N ARG A 282 -11.65 -3.74 -17.98
CA ARG A 282 -12.36 -2.60 -18.56
C ARG A 282 -12.27 -1.35 -17.66
N LEU A 283 -12.46 -1.51 -16.36
CA LEU A 283 -12.37 -0.42 -15.39
C LEU A 283 -10.96 0.18 -15.36
N HIS A 284 -9.92 -0.65 -15.39
CA HIS A 284 -8.53 -0.19 -15.50
C HIS A 284 -8.31 0.69 -16.72
N HIS A 285 -8.72 0.22 -17.92
CA HIS A 285 -8.58 1.01 -19.13
C HIS A 285 -9.38 2.32 -19.09
N LEU A 286 -10.58 2.30 -18.53
CA LEU A 286 -11.40 3.50 -18.38
C LEU A 286 -10.75 4.49 -17.40
N SER A 287 -10.17 4.02 -16.30
CA SER A 287 -9.49 4.90 -15.34
C SER A 287 -8.27 5.59 -15.96
N LEU A 288 -7.46 4.87 -16.75
CA LEU A 288 -6.35 5.47 -17.49
C LEU A 288 -6.83 6.52 -18.50
N LYS A 289 -7.96 6.27 -19.18
CA LYS A 289 -8.55 7.22 -20.13
C LYS A 289 -9.10 8.45 -19.42
N ALA A 290 -9.79 8.27 -18.29
CA ALA A 290 -10.29 9.36 -17.46
C ALA A 290 -9.16 10.26 -16.97
N ARG A 291 -8.09 9.66 -16.45
CA ARG A 291 -6.88 10.37 -16.03
C ARG A 291 -6.26 11.22 -17.16
N ARG A 292 -6.10 10.65 -18.35
CA ARG A 292 -5.54 11.38 -19.53
C ARG A 292 -6.41 12.57 -19.93
N ARG A 293 -7.71 12.52 -19.65
CA ARG A 293 -8.67 13.59 -19.98
C ARG A 293 -8.93 14.54 -18.82
N GLY A 294 -8.26 14.38 -17.68
CA GLY A 294 -8.49 15.19 -16.49
C GLY A 294 -9.88 15.01 -15.87
N VAL A 295 -10.53 13.86 -16.10
CA VAL A 295 -11.86 13.57 -15.56
C VAL A 295 -11.73 12.95 -14.17
N THR A 296 -12.29 13.62 -13.17
CA THR A 296 -12.41 13.09 -11.80
C THR A 296 -13.72 12.30 -11.67
N THR A 297 -13.62 11.11 -11.07
CA THR A 297 -14.79 10.26 -10.78
C THR A 297 -14.95 10.12 -9.27
N VAL A 298 -16.13 10.40 -8.76
CA VAL A 298 -16.49 10.21 -7.35
C VAL A 298 -17.53 9.11 -7.25
N LEU A 299 -17.26 8.09 -6.43
CA LEU A 299 -18.17 6.99 -6.13
C LEU A 299 -18.53 7.07 -4.65
N ALA A 300 -19.81 7.31 -4.33
CA ALA A 300 -20.33 7.25 -2.97
C ALA A 300 -20.94 5.86 -2.70
N PHE A 301 -20.53 5.22 -1.60
CA PHE A 301 -21.06 3.94 -1.16
C PHE A 301 -21.74 4.10 0.18
N GLU A 302 -23.02 3.86 0.23
CA GLU A 302 -23.84 3.86 1.44
C GLU A 302 -24.46 2.49 1.67
N GLY A 303 -24.84 2.22 2.89
CA GLY A 303 -25.51 0.97 3.28
C GLY A 303 -25.22 0.61 4.73
N TRP A 304 -25.98 -0.34 5.25
CA TRP A 304 -25.85 -0.86 6.61
C TRP A 304 -24.47 -1.44 6.89
N ASP A 305 -24.13 -1.57 8.16
CA ASP A 305 -22.93 -2.28 8.54
C ASP A 305 -22.99 -3.75 8.05
N ALA A 306 -21.86 -4.31 7.68
CA ALA A 306 -21.76 -5.63 7.06
C ALA A 306 -22.50 -5.84 5.71
N ALA A 307 -23.08 -4.80 5.09
CA ALA A 307 -23.77 -4.88 3.78
C ALA A 307 -22.83 -5.13 2.56
N GLY A 308 -21.56 -5.41 2.77
CA GLY A 308 -20.62 -5.71 1.70
C GLY A 308 -19.96 -4.50 1.02
N LYS A 309 -20.18 -3.28 1.49
CA LYS A 309 -19.57 -2.05 0.94
C LYS A 309 -18.04 -2.18 0.76
N GLY A 310 -17.36 -2.59 1.81
CA GLY A 310 -15.91 -2.80 1.79
C GLY A 310 -15.47 -3.84 0.75
N GLY A 311 -16.25 -4.91 0.55
CA GLY A 311 -15.99 -5.92 -0.48
C GLY A 311 -16.08 -5.38 -1.90
N VAL A 312 -17.06 -4.52 -2.18
CA VAL A 312 -17.23 -3.88 -3.50
C VAL A 312 -16.12 -2.87 -3.74
N ILE A 313 -15.85 -1.98 -2.78
CA ILE A 313 -14.78 -0.99 -2.88
C ILE A 313 -13.43 -1.68 -3.18
N ARG A 314 -13.12 -2.78 -2.48
CA ARG A 314 -11.90 -3.56 -2.72
C ARG A 314 -11.81 -4.09 -4.15
N ARG A 315 -12.88 -4.66 -4.70
CA ARG A 315 -12.90 -5.18 -6.08
C ARG A 315 -12.66 -4.09 -7.10
N ILE A 316 -13.17 -2.89 -6.86
CA ILE A 316 -12.94 -1.73 -7.71
C ILE A 316 -11.48 -1.27 -7.58
N THR A 317 -10.98 -1.06 -6.37
CA THR A 317 -9.62 -0.54 -6.14
C THR A 317 -8.53 -1.52 -6.58
N GLN A 318 -8.77 -2.83 -6.52
CA GLN A 318 -7.85 -3.85 -7.03
C GLN A 318 -7.57 -3.73 -8.54
N SER A 319 -8.48 -3.14 -9.31
CA SER A 319 -8.32 -2.90 -10.74
C SER A 319 -7.62 -1.57 -11.05
N LEU A 320 -7.40 -0.71 -10.06
CA LEU A 320 -6.80 0.61 -10.22
C LEU A 320 -5.35 0.63 -9.76
N GLU A 321 -4.55 1.54 -10.30
CA GLU A 321 -3.26 1.85 -9.71
C GLU A 321 -3.47 2.58 -8.38
N ALA A 322 -2.70 2.21 -7.36
CA ALA A 322 -2.86 2.73 -6.00
C ALA A 322 -2.78 4.27 -5.92
N GLY A 323 -2.09 4.92 -6.86
CA GLY A 323 -2.04 6.38 -6.98
C GLY A 323 -3.18 7.02 -7.77
N ASP A 324 -4.11 6.23 -8.34
CA ASP A 324 -5.23 6.74 -9.16
C ASP A 324 -6.53 6.86 -8.37
N TYR A 325 -6.56 6.41 -7.13
CA TYR A 325 -7.75 6.50 -6.29
C TYR A 325 -7.42 6.96 -4.86
N ARG A 326 -8.44 7.47 -4.19
CA ARG A 326 -8.41 7.73 -2.76
C ARG A 326 -9.69 7.21 -2.14
N VAL A 327 -9.60 6.39 -1.10
CA VAL A 327 -10.74 5.99 -0.29
C VAL A 327 -10.88 7.01 0.84
N ILE A 328 -12.06 7.64 0.95
CA ILE A 328 -12.37 8.61 2.00
C ILE A 328 -13.47 8.00 2.85
N PRO A 329 -13.14 7.45 4.02
CA PRO A 329 -14.15 6.95 4.93
C PRO A 329 -14.89 8.11 5.57
N THR A 330 -16.21 8.05 5.57
CA THR A 330 -17.08 9.00 6.27
C THR A 330 -17.58 8.33 7.55
N ALA A 331 -17.28 8.91 8.69
CA ALA A 331 -17.72 8.47 10.01
C ALA A 331 -18.65 9.53 10.63
N ALA A 332 -19.09 9.30 11.87
CA ALA A 332 -19.73 10.35 12.64
C ALA A 332 -18.85 11.61 12.69
N PRO A 333 -19.43 12.81 12.56
CA PRO A 333 -18.65 14.04 12.53
C PRO A 333 -17.88 14.24 13.82
N THR A 334 -16.66 14.75 13.69
CA THR A 334 -15.84 15.15 14.82
C THR A 334 -16.42 16.38 15.51
N PRO A 335 -16.04 16.69 16.78
CA PRO A 335 -16.46 17.92 17.44
C PRO A 335 -16.07 19.20 16.68
N GLU A 336 -15.01 19.14 15.87
CA GLU A 336 -14.61 20.25 15.01
C GLU A 336 -15.55 20.37 13.80
N GLU A 337 -15.82 19.26 13.10
CA GLU A 337 -16.75 19.24 11.96
C GLU A 337 -18.17 19.63 12.33
N LEU A 338 -18.61 19.34 13.57
CA LEU A 338 -19.91 19.77 14.09
C LEU A 338 -20.06 21.31 14.23
N ARG A 339 -18.95 22.06 14.14
CA ARG A 339 -18.98 23.54 14.19
C ARG A 339 -19.20 24.16 12.81
N TYR A 340 -19.14 23.35 11.74
CA TYR A 340 -19.36 23.79 10.37
C TYR A 340 -20.67 23.24 9.83
N HIS A 341 -21.31 23.98 8.94
CA HIS A 341 -22.57 23.60 8.29
C HIS A 341 -22.34 22.70 7.11
#